data_5e8d03dae8d1da04971bfe232099ace4
#
_entry.id   5e8d03dae8d1da04971bfe232099ace4
#
_cell.length_a   1.000
_cell.length_b   1.000
_cell.length_c   1.000
_cell.angle_alpha   90.00
_cell.angle_beta   90.00
_cell.angle_gamma   90.00
#
_symmetry.space_group_name_H-M   'P 1'
#
loop_
_entity.id
_entity.type
_entity.pdbx_description
1 polymer ?
#
loop_
_entity_poly.entity_id
_entity_poly.type
_entity_poly.pdbx_seq_one_letter_code
_entity_poly.pdbx_strand_id
1 'polypeptide(L)'
;MGPIQSFLTEQDVIDQSFQLGTNIYASGFRPSFIVGLWRGGSAVGIYVQECLQTLGVVSDHIAIRTSYQGAPDYARQLHSATPDIQVHGTQYLLDTLSADDRLLIVDDVFATGRNMLAVLDHLKSRLRKNFPEAVRIASLYEKPSQRRVGLKPDFVIDQTDDWLVLPYELQGLSLEEIKTHKPFVAALAERYGLNLPPNHNGEKQ
;
A
#
# COMPACT_ATOMS: atom_id res chain seq x y z
N MET A 1 9.15 7.63 -24.54
CA MET A 1 8.19 6.52 -24.28
C MET A 1 7.57 6.78 -22.93
N GLY A 2 6.22 6.74 -22.82
CA GLY A 2 5.56 6.78 -21.51
C GLY A 2 5.91 5.52 -20.69
N PRO A 3 5.61 5.52 -19.38
CA PRO A 3 5.83 4.34 -18.54
C PRO A 3 5.05 3.16 -19.11
N ILE A 4 5.68 2.00 -19.15
CA ILE A 4 5.03 0.74 -19.57
C ILE A 4 3.99 0.42 -18.49
N GLN A 5 2.80 -0.02 -18.92
CA GLN A 5 1.73 -0.44 -18.02
C GLN A 5 1.85 -1.95 -17.79
N SER A 6 2.04 -2.33 -16.54
CA SER A 6 2.21 -3.73 -16.12
C SER A 6 1.03 -4.16 -15.26
N PHE A 7 0.28 -5.16 -15.73
CA PHE A 7 -0.86 -5.73 -15.00
C PHE A 7 -0.38 -6.88 -14.11
N LEU A 8 -0.61 -6.74 -12.82
CA LEU A 8 -0.33 -7.80 -11.85
C LEU A 8 -1.57 -8.68 -11.68
N THR A 9 -1.35 -9.98 -11.57
CA THR A 9 -2.39 -10.93 -11.22
C THR A 9 -2.59 -11.01 -9.71
N GLU A 10 -3.72 -11.56 -9.27
CA GLU A 10 -3.96 -11.85 -7.85
C GLU A 10 -2.89 -12.81 -7.31
N GLN A 11 -2.51 -13.82 -8.11
CA GLN A 11 -1.49 -14.81 -7.73
C GLN A 11 -0.11 -14.15 -7.54
N ASP A 12 0.27 -13.20 -8.41
CA ASP A 12 1.53 -12.45 -8.25
C ASP A 12 1.58 -11.72 -6.90
N VAL A 13 0.47 -11.05 -6.53
CA VAL A 13 0.39 -10.33 -5.25
C VAL A 13 0.44 -11.29 -4.06
N ILE A 14 -0.24 -12.44 -4.15
CA ILE A 14 -0.24 -13.45 -3.09
C ILE A 14 1.17 -14.02 -2.90
N ASP A 15 1.78 -14.51 -3.96
CA ASP A 15 3.10 -15.17 -3.91
C ASP A 15 4.19 -14.21 -3.42
N GLN A 16 4.19 -12.98 -3.93
CA GLN A 16 5.12 -11.94 -3.50
C GLN A 16 4.89 -11.53 -2.04
N SER A 17 3.63 -11.51 -1.57
CA SER A 17 3.33 -11.18 -0.17
C SER A 17 3.84 -12.28 0.78
N PHE A 18 3.72 -13.55 0.43
CA PHE A 18 4.31 -14.64 1.20
C PHE A 18 5.84 -14.59 1.17
N GLN A 19 6.43 -14.26 0.01
CA GLN A 19 7.88 -14.05 -0.08
C GLN A 19 8.33 -12.89 0.81
N LEU A 20 7.58 -11.78 0.83
CA LEU A 20 7.85 -10.63 1.70
C LEU A 20 7.81 -11.04 3.18
N GLY A 21 6.78 -11.77 3.60
CA GLY A 21 6.68 -12.32 4.97
C GLY A 21 7.88 -13.21 5.33
N THR A 22 8.30 -14.08 4.41
CA THR A 22 9.48 -14.94 4.58
C THR A 22 10.77 -14.12 4.72
N ASN A 23 10.94 -13.09 3.89
CA ASN A 23 12.12 -12.19 3.94
C ASN A 23 12.18 -11.43 5.28
N ILE A 24 11.02 -10.95 5.77
CA ILE A 24 10.92 -10.31 7.09
C ILE A 24 11.32 -11.29 8.19
N TYR A 25 10.80 -12.52 8.14
CA TYR A 25 11.16 -13.56 9.11
C TYR A 25 12.65 -13.88 9.09
N ALA A 26 13.23 -14.07 7.91
CA ALA A 26 14.64 -14.39 7.71
C ALA A 26 15.59 -13.28 8.21
N SER A 27 15.14 -12.02 8.18
CA SER A 27 15.91 -10.87 8.72
C SER A 27 16.06 -10.88 10.24
N GLY A 28 15.30 -11.72 10.94
CA GLY A 28 15.21 -11.72 12.41
C GLY A 28 14.21 -10.71 12.98
N PHE A 29 13.56 -9.88 12.15
CA PHE A 29 12.52 -8.98 12.63
C PHE A 29 11.24 -9.76 12.96
N ARG A 30 10.68 -9.51 14.14
CA ARG A 30 9.48 -10.17 14.67
C ARG A 30 8.48 -9.08 15.08
N PRO A 31 7.62 -8.62 14.16
CA PRO A 31 6.67 -7.57 14.51
C PRO A 31 5.69 -8.05 15.57
N SER A 32 5.42 -7.21 16.57
CA SER A 32 4.29 -7.37 17.49
C SER A 32 3.02 -6.72 16.94
N PHE A 33 3.19 -5.79 15.97
CA PHE A 33 2.08 -5.07 15.36
C PHE A 33 2.31 -4.88 13.86
N ILE A 34 1.26 -5.15 13.05
CA ILE A 34 1.27 -4.96 11.58
C ILE A 34 0.20 -3.95 11.21
N VAL A 35 0.61 -2.91 10.47
CA VAL A 35 -0.29 -1.88 9.93
C VAL A 35 -0.30 -1.96 8.42
N GLY A 36 -1.45 -2.32 7.83
CA GLY A 36 -1.65 -2.26 6.38
C GLY A 36 -2.16 -0.88 5.95
N LEU A 37 -1.52 -0.26 4.97
CA LEU A 37 -2.04 0.99 4.41
C LEU A 37 -3.17 0.67 3.42
N TRP A 38 -4.35 1.19 3.68
CA TRP A 38 -5.48 1.06 2.79
C TRP A 38 -5.22 1.85 1.49
N ARG A 39 -5.32 1.21 0.32
CA ARG A 39 -6.01 -0.06 -0.02
C ARG A 39 -5.07 -1.26 -0.06
N GLY A 40 -4.07 -1.24 -0.93
CA GLY A 40 -3.31 -2.42 -1.29
C GLY A 40 -2.43 -2.98 -0.19
N GLY A 41 -1.87 -2.12 0.63
CA GLY A 41 -1.12 -2.55 1.81
C GLY A 41 -1.93 -3.39 2.79
N SER A 42 -3.27 -3.25 2.80
CA SER A 42 -4.14 -4.13 3.62
C SER A 42 -4.18 -5.54 3.06
N ALA A 43 -4.28 -5.70 1.73
CA ALA A 43 -4.27 -7.02 1.09
C ALA A 43 -2.91 -7.71 1.32
N VAL A 44 -1.81 -7.02 1.05
CA VAL A 44 -0.45 -7.53 1.28
C VAL A 44 -0.24 -7.88 2.75
N GLY A 45 -0.70 -7.01 3.67
CA GLY A 45 -0.59 -7.18 5.11
C GLY A 45 -1.23 -8.46 5.63
N ILE A 46 -2.37 -8.88 5.07
CA ILE A 46 -3.04 -10.14 5.41
C ILE A 46 -2.10 -11.33 5.12
N TYR A 47 -1.56 -11.45 3.92
CA TYR A 47 -0.70 -12.57 3.54
C TYR A 47 0.64 -12.55 4.29
N VAL A 48 1.21 -11.36 4.52
CA VAL A 48 2.42 -11.19 5.35
C VAL A 48 2.16 -11.69 6.77
N GLN A 49 1.02 -11.31 7.38
CA GLN A 49 0.65 -11.74 8.71
C GLN A 49 0.45 -13.25 8.78
N GLU A 50 -0.32 -13.84 7.87
CA GLU A 50 -0.54 -15.29 7.81
C GLU A 50 0.77 -16.06 7.68
N CYS A 51 1.69 -15.59 6.84
CA CYS A 51 3.03 -16.15 6.71
C CYS A 51 3.79 -16.11 8.06
N LEU A 52 3.83 -14.95 8.70
CA LEU A 52 4.55 -14.76 9.96
C LEU A 52 3.92 -15.55 11.09
N GLN A 53 2.59 -15.64 11.19
CA GLN A 53 1.89 -16.45 12.19
C GLN A 53 2.16 -17.95 12.01
N THR A 54 2.17 -18.43 10.76
CA THR A 54 2.56 -19.82 10.45
C THR A 54 3.98 -20.13 10.90
N LEU A 55 4.87 -19.13 10.88
CA LEU A 55 6.24 -19.21 11.34
C LEU A 55 6.39 -18.94 12.87
N GLY A 56 5.28 -18.83 13.60
CA GLY A 56 5.26 -18.68 15.06
C GLY A 56 5.40 -17.23 15.55
N VAL A 57 5.26 -16.22 14.69
CA VAL A 57 5.27 -14.80 15.08
C VAL A 57 3.86 -14.34 15.40
N VAL A 58 3.60 -14.05 16.67
CA VAL A 58 2.30 -13.48 17.10
C VAL A 58 2.33 -11.98 16.94
N SER A 59 1.35 -11.44 16.19
CA SER A 59 1.22 -10.00 15.96
C SER A 59 -0.24 -9.58 15.97
N ASP A 60 -0.49 -8.37 16.46
CA ASP A 60 -1.75 -7.68 16.28
C ASP A 60 -1.73 -6.90 14.95
N HIS A 61 -2.89 -6.44 14.46
CA HIS A 61 -2.98 -5.80 13.16
C HIS A 61 -4.11 -4.80 13.05
N ILE A 62 -3.96 -3.85 12.13
CA ILE A 62 -5.01 -2.92 11.71
C ILE A 62 -4.73 -2.41 10.30
N ALA A 63 -5.79 -2.03 9.59
CA ALA A 63 -5.69 -1.22 8.37
C ALA A 63 -5.98 0.26 8.69
N ILE A 64 -5.12 1.15 8.23
CA ILE A 64 -5.30 2.60 8.34
C ILE A 64 -5.31 3.24 6.95
N ARG A 65 -5.86 4.45 6.86
CA ARG A 65 -6.00 5.15 5.58
C ARG A 65 -5.34 6.51 5.61
N THR A 66 -4.74 6.89 4.47
CA THR A 66 -4.32 8.27 4.20
C THR A 66 -5.28 8.93 3.19
N SER A 67 -5.46 10.23 3.31
CA SER A 67 -6.17 11.05 2.32
C SER A 67 -5.52 12.41 2.19
N TYR A 68 -5.64 13.00 1.02
CA TYR A 68 -5.19 14.37 0.78
C TYR A 68 -6.29 15.36 1.16
N GLN A 69 -5.93 16.42 1.89
CA GLN A 69 -6.90 17.42 2.30
C GLN A 69 -7.21 18.40 1.15
N GLY A 70 -8.50 18.61 0.89
CA GLY A 70 -8.99 19.75 0.12
C GLY A 70 -8.95 19.68 -1.39
N ALA A 71 -8.65 18.52 -2.02
CA ALA A 71 -8.71 18.45 -3.47
C ALA A 71 -9.42 17.20 -3.99
N PRO A 72 -10.32 17.34 -4.97
CA PRO A 72 -10.82 16.23 -5.77
C PRO A 72 -9.72 15.67 -6.69
N ASP A 73 -8.54 16.27 -6.74
CA ASP A 73 -7.52 16.02 -7.76
C ASP A 73 -6.23 15.47 -7.15
N TYR A 74 -6.18 14.12 -7.07
CA TYR A 74 -4.98 13.38 -6.64
C TYR A 74 -3.74 13.74 -7.48
N ALA A 75 -3.93 14.01 -8.78
CA ALA A 75 -2.84 14.34 -9.69
C ALA A 75 -2.17 15.69 -9.35
N ARG A 76 -2.96 16.69 -8.96
CA ARG A 76 -2.42 18.01 -8.54
C ARG A 76 -1.59 17.93 -7.29
N GLN A 77 -1.98 17.06 -6.36
CA GLN A 77 -1.30 16.94 -5.05
C GLN A 77 -0.01 16.14 -5.13
N LEU A 78 0.10 15.20 -6.08
CA LEU A 78 1.38 14.52 -6.35
C LEU A 78 2.48 15.50 -6.74
N HIS A 79 2.12 16.61 -7.39
CA HIS A 79 3.06 17.65 -7.82
C HIS A 79 3.23 18.79 -6.79
N SER A 80 2.41 18.83 -5.72
CA SER A 80 2.58 19.82 -4.65
C SER A 80 3.88 19.60 -3.89
N ALA A 81 4.59 20.67 -3.58
CA ALA A 81 5.82 20.62 -2.78
C ALA A 81 5.56 20.10 -1.35
N THR A 82 4.38 20.41 -0.78
CA THR A 82 3.97 20.01 0.57
C THR A 82 2.49 19.64 0.60
N PRO A 83 2.11 18.42 0.19
CA PRO A 83 0.72 17.98 0.30
C PRO A 83 0.36 17.79 1.78
N ASP A 84 -0.79 18.30 2.18
CA ASP A 84 -1.36 18.00 3.50
C ASP A 84 -2.03 16.62 3.45
N ILE A 85 -1.38 15.64 4.06
CA ILE A 85 -1.84 14.26 4.10
C ILE A 85 -2.42 13.97 5.47
N GLN A 86 -3.70 13.68 5.52
CA GLN A 86 -4.37 13.24 6.74
C GLN A 86 -4.31 11.73 6.91
N VAL A 87 -4.12 11.30 8.15
CA VAL A 87 -4.08 9.88 8.54
C VAL A 87 -5.33 9.56 9.36
N HIS A 88 -6.04 8.50 8.98
CA HIS A 88 -7.32 8.11 9.57
C HIS A 88 -7.25 6.68 10.12
N GLY A 89 -8.10 6.41 11.16
CA GLY A 89 -8.25 5.08 11.73
C GLY A 89 -7.15 4.71 12.72
N THR A 90 -6.43 5.67 13.27
CA THR A 90 -5.26 5.43 14.15
C THR A 90 -5.61 5.27 15.63
N GLN A 91 -6.87 5.45 16.05
CA GLN A 91 -7.21 5.45 17.48
C GLN A 91 -6.77 4.17 18.18
N TYR A 92 -7.03 3.01 17.57
CA TYR A 92 -6.62 1.73 18.13
C TYR A 92 -5.09 1.64 18.34
N LEU A 93 -4.31 2.12 17.38
CA LEU A 93 -2.85 2.19 17.51
C LEU A 93 -2.41 3.11 18.65
N LEU A 94 -3.08 4.26 18.79
CA LEU A 94 -2.75 5.24 19.83
C LEU A 94 -3.07 4.72 21.25
N ASP A 95 -4.06 3.84 21.36
CA ASP A 95 -4.47 3.27 22.63
C ASP A 95 -3.66 2.01 23.01
N THR A 96 -3.05 1.33 22.02
CA THR A 96 -2.45 0.02 22.19
C THR A 96 -0.93 0.02 22.12
N LEU A 97 -0.33 0.80 21.20
CA LEU A 97 1.11 0.76 20.97
C LEU A 97 1.92 1.35 22.14
N SER A 98 3.03 0.69 22.41
CA SER A 98 4.05 1.08 23.38
C SER A 98 5.44 1.18 22.74
N ALA A 99 6.40 1.75 23.45
CA ALA A 99 7.78 1.87 22.98
C ALA A 99 8.46 0.50 22.75
N ASP A 100 8.04 -0.52 23.47
CA ASP A 100 8.60 -1.88 23.38
C ASP A 100 8.06 -2.67 22.17
N ASP A 101 7.03 -2.14 21.50
CA ASP A 101 6.44 -2.79 20.34
C ASP A 101 7.38 -2.74 19.13
N ARG A 102 7.18 -3.70 18.25
CA ARG A 102 7.85 -3.79 16.95
C ARG A 102 6.84 -3.57 15.85
N LEU A 103 6.82 -2.39 15.28
CA LEU A 103 5.84 -1.98 14.30
C LEU A 103 6.31 -2.30 12.89
N LEU A 104 5.51 -3.03 12.14
CA LEU A 104 5.67 -3.23 10.70
C LEU A 104 4.57 -2.46 9.96
N ILE A 105 4.94 -1.55 9.07
CA ILE A 105 3.99 -0.87 8.20
C ILE A 105 4.12 -1.44 6.79
N VAL A 106 3.00 -1.92 6.24
CA VAL A 106 2.97 -2.63 4.96
C VAL A 106 2.19 -1.81 3.93
N ASP A 107 2.76 -1.67 2.74
CA ASP A 107 2.10 -1.09 1.58
C ASP A 107 2.29 -2.03 0.37
N ASP A 108 1.53 -1.82 -0.69
CA ASP A 108 1.70 -2.55 -1.95
C ASP A 108 2.80 -1.91 -2.81
N VAL A 109 2.75 -0.59 -2.99
CA VAL A 109 3.69 0.17 -3.82
C VAL A 109 4.23 1.40 -3.08
N PHE A 110 5.50 1.39 -2.76
CA PHE A 110 6.21 2.54 -2.22
C PHE A 110 6.68 3.44 -3.36
N ALA A 111 5.87 4.43 -3.73
CA ALA A 111 6.21 5.39 -4.79
C ALA A 111 6.87 6.65 -4.21
N THR A 112 6.11 7.71 -3.92
CA THR A 112 6.68 8.95 -3.39
C THR A 112 7.18 8.85 -1.96
N GLY A 113 6.67 7.90 -1.19
CA GLY A 113 6.94 7.73 0.24
C GLY A 113 6.23 8.74 1.15
N ARG A 114 5.51 9.72 0.58
CA ARG A 114 4.86 10.79 1.37
C ARG A 114 3.78 10.27 2.30
N ASN A 115 2.95 9.33 1.85
CA ASN A 115 1.91 8.71 2.69
C ASN A 115 2.52 8.00 3.89
N MET A 116 3.59 7.23 3.65
CA MET A 116 4.32 6.54 4.70
C MET A 116 4.94 7.50 5.71
N LEU A 117 5.58 8.57 5.22
CA LEU A 117 6.14 9.60 6.09
C LEU A 117 5.05 10.28 6.94
N ALA A 118 3.90 10.63 6.33
CA ALA A 118 2.79 11.23 7.05
C ALA A 118 2.24 10.32 8.17
N VAL A 119 2.17 9.01 7.91
CA VAL A 119 1.77 8.02 8.93
C VAL A 119 2.77 7.98 10.08
N LEU A 120 4.06 7.90 9.78
CA LEU A 120 5.11 7.89 10.80
C LEU A 120 5.11 9.16 11.65
N ASP A 121 5.03 10.33 11.01
CA ASP A 121 5.00 11.63 11.69
C ASP A 121 3.75 11.77 12.56
N HIS A 122 2.59 11.34 12.04
CA HIS A 122 1.34 11.34 12.81
C HIS A 122 1.45 10.47 14.06
N LEU A 123 1.86 9.20 13.91
CA LEU A 123 2.01 8.28 15.04
C LEU A 123 3.05 8.79 16.03
N LYS A 124 4.21 9.25 15.56
CA LYS A 124 5.28 9.78 16.41
C LYS A 124 4.84 11.00 17.23
N SER A 125 4.12 11.93 16.58
CA SER A 125 3.62 13.13 17.25
C SER A 125 2.59 12.83 18.34
N ARG A 126 1.75 11.80 18.14
CA ARG A 126 0.66 11.43 19.06
C ARG A 126 1.13 10.48 20.16
N LEU A 127 1.91 9.47 19.84
CA LEU A 127 2.43 8.49 20.80
C LEU A 127 3.58 9.05 21.66
N ARG A 128 4.35 9.99 21.11
CA ARG A 128 5.49 10.60 21.82
C ARG A 128 6.47 9.53 22.35
N LYS A 129 6.61 9.42 23.68
CA LYS A 129 7.48 8.44 24.36
C LYS A 129 7.02 6.99 24.16
N ASN A 130 5.76 6.76 23.80
CA ASN A 130 5.22 5.44 23.54
C ASN A 130 5.38 5.03 22.06
N PHE A 131 5.97 5.86 21.22
CA PHE A 131 6.24 5.50 19.83
C PHE A 131 7.23 4.33 19.79
N PRO A 132 6.94 3.24 19.04
CA PRO A 132 7.81 2.07 18.98
C PRO A 132 9.25 2.41 18.57
N GLU A 133 10.23 1.89 19.28
CA GLU A 133 11.65 2.08 18.95
C GLU A 133 12.03 1.31 17.67
N ALA A 134 11.38 0.17 17.44
CA ALA A 134 11.63 -0.68 16.28
C ALA A 134 10.49 -0.57 15.27
N VAL A 135 10.65 0.29 14.27
CA VAL A 135 9.72 0.43 13.16
C VAL A 135 10.38 -0.03 11.86
N ARG A 136 9.65 -0.81 11.05
CA ARG A 136 10.07 -1.25 9.73
C ARG A 136 8.97 -1.03 8.72
N ILE A 137 9.38 -0.82 7.47
CA ILE A 137 8.50 -0.60 6.32
C ILE A 137 8.71 -1.73 5.34
N ALA A 138 7.61 -2.32 4.87
CA ALA A 138 7.60 -3.36 3.86
C ALA A 138 6.70 -2.99 2.69
N SER A 139 7.12 -3.30 1.48
CA SER A 139 6.34 -3.08 0.26
C SER A 139 6.64 -4.17 -0.77
N LEU A 140 5.68 -4.50 -1.63
CA LEU A 140 5.97 -5.37 -2.77
C LEU A 140 6.86 -4.68 -3.78
N TYR A 141 6.54 -3.44 -4.11
CA TYR A 141 7.28 -2.65 -5.10
C TYR A 141 7.77 -1.32 -4.54
N GLU A 142 8.97 -0.92 -4.93
CA GLU A 142 9.46 0.45 -4.78
C GLU A 142 9.58 1.10 -6.16
N LYS A 143 9.25 2.40 -6.25
CA LYS A 143 9.48 3.25 -7.43
C LYS A 143 10.59 4.26 -7.14
N PRO A 144 11.87 3.90 -7.35
CA PRO A 144 13.00 4.72 -6.92
C PRO A 144 13.02 6.12 -7.53
N SER A 145 12.64 6.27 -8.82
CA SER A 145 12.62 7.56 -9.51
C SER A 145 11.54 8.51 -8.99
N GLN A 146 10.47 7.97 -8.42
CA GLN A 146 9.33 8.74 -7.91
C GLN A 146 9.50 9.17 -6.46
N ARG A 147 10.46 8.62 -5.73
CA ARG A 147 10.67 8.92 -4.31
C ARG A 147 10.92 10.41 -4.08
N ARG A 148 10.22 10.99 -3.11
CA ARG A 148 10.27 12.42 -2.74
C ARG A 148 10.64 12.67 -1.29
N VAL A 149 10.95 11.61 -0.55
CA VAL A 149 11.35 11.63 0.87
C VAL A 149 12.65 10.87 1.07
N GLY A 150 13.35 11.14 2.16
CA GLY A 150 14.55 10.39 2.54
C GLY A 150 14.29 8.97 3.03
N LEU A 151 13.01 8.65 3.27
CA LEU A 151 12.57 7.34 3.75
C LEU A 151 12.67 6.28 2.65
N LYS A 152 13.02 5.06 3.03
CA LYS A 152 13.03 3.87 2.16
C LYS A 152 12.35 2.71 2.86
N PRO A 153 11.74 1.78 2.12
CA PRO A 153 11.31 0.53 2.72
C PRO A 153 12.51 -0.30 3.18
N ASP A 154 12.35 -0.98 4.33
CA ASP A 154 13.34 -1.92 4.86
C ASP A 154 13.30 -3.25 4.10
N PHE A 155 12.09 -3.63 3.65
CA PHE A 155 11.84 -4.84 2.89
C PHE A 155 11.07 -4.50 1.62
N VAL A 156 11.58 -4.96 0.50
CA VAL A 156 10.96 -4.79 -0.82
C VAL A 156 11.20 -6.06 -1.64
N ILE A 157 10.23 -6.44 -2.46
CA ILE A 157 10.38 -7.60 -3.35
C ILE A 157 11.03 -7.19 -4.65
N ASP A 158 10.54 -6.09 -5.27
CA ASP A 158 11.06 -5.65 -6.56
C ASP A 158 11.03 -4.12 -6.70
N GLN A 159 11.83 -3.60 -7.64
CA GLN A 159 11.89 -2.19 -7.97
C GLN A 159 11.50 -1.98 -9.43
N THR A 160 10.56 -1.06 -9.68
CA THR A 160 10.15 -0.71 -11.03
C THR A 160 9.62 0.72 -11.09
N ASP A 161 9.84 1.39 -12.20
CA ASP A 161 9.21 2.68 -12.49
C ASP A 161 7.99 2.54 -13.43
N ASP A 162 7.65 1.33 -13.82
CA ASP A 162 6.48 1.04 -14.65
C ASP A 162 5.17 1.42 -13.93
N TRP A 163 4.14 1.67 -14.72
CA TRP A 163 2.79 1.86 -14.18
C TRP A 163 2.20 0.51 -13.81
N LEU A 164 2.15 0.20 -12.51
CA LEU A 164 1.56 -1.03 -12.01
C LEU A 164 0.05 -0.90 -11.93
N VAL A 165 -0.67 -1.89 -12.46
CA VAL A 165 -2.12 -2.06 -12.29
C VAL A 165 -2.35 -3.27 -11.39
N LEU A 166 -2.80 -3.01 -10.18
CA LEU A 166 -3.00 -4.04 -9.18
C LEU A 166 -4.33 -4.79 -9.39
N PRO A 167 -4.45 -6.05 -8.93
CA PRO A 167 -5.63 -6.87 -9.23
C PRO A 167 -6.96 -6.27 -8.78
N TYR A 168 -6.98 -5.49 -7.70
CA TYR A 168 -8.17 -4.82 -7.18
C TYR A 168 -8.46 -3.46 -7.84
N GLU A 169 -7.63 -2.99 -8.77
CA GLU A 169 -7.84 -1.72 -9.45
C GLU A 169 -8.74 -1.89 -10.68
N LEU A 170 -9.79 -1.09 -10.72
CA LEU A 170 -10.71 -0.99 -11.86
C LEU A 170 -10.81 0.45 -12.38
N GLN A 171 -10.65 1.41 -11.48
CA GLN A 171 -10.78 2.81 -11.82
C GLN A 171 -9.63 3.25 -12.74
N GLY A 172 -9.98 3.93 -13.84
CA GLY A 172 -9.01 4.39 -14.82
C GLY A 172 -8.67 3.39 -15.92
N LEU A 173 -9.22 2.15 -15.85
CA LEU A 173 -9.08 1.17 -16.92
C LEU A 173 -10.13 1.38 -18.00
N SER A 174 -9.74 1.18 -19.26
CA SER A 174 -10.65 1.10 -20.38
C SER A 174 -11.46 -0.19 -20.34
N LEU A 175 -12.61 -0.20 -21.04
CA LEU A 175 -13.41 -1.42 -21.18
C LEU A 175 -12.62 -2.57 -21.82
N GLU A 176 -11.72 -2.28 -22.73
CA GLU A 176 -10.85 -3.26 -23.38
C GLU A 176 -9.84 -3.85 -22.40
N GLU A 177 -9.19 -3.02 -21.59
CA GLU A 177 -8.28 -3.47 -20.52
C GLU A 177 -9.02 -4.32 -19.49
N ILE A 178 -10.24 -3.93 -19.08
CA ILE A 178 -11.07 -4.72 -18.17
C ILE A 178 -11.41 -6.08 -18.80
N LYS A 179 -11.82 -6.11 -20.07
CA LYS A 179 -12.12 -7.38 -20.76
C LYS A 179 -10.90 -8.29 -20.85
N THR A 180 -9.74 -7.71 -21.10
CA THR A 180 -8.49 -8.46 -21.28
C THR A 180 -7.92 -8.96 -19.95
N HIS A 181 -7.83 -8.07 -18.95
CA HIS A 181 -7.11 -8.35 -17.71
C HIS A 181 -8.02 -8.66 -16.50
N LYS A 182 -9.30 -8.33 -16.60
CA LYS A 182 -10.32 -8.55 -15.56
C LYS A 182 -11.59 -9.20 -16.14
N PRO A 183 -11.48 -10.31 -16.88
CA PRO A 183 -12.59 -10.88 -17.69
C PRO A 183 -13.82 -11.21 -16.84
N PHE A 184 -13.63 -11.60 -15.58
CA PHE A 184 -14.75 -11.88 -14.68
C PHE A 184 -15.57 -10.62 -14.37
N VAL A 185 -14.93 -9.46 -14.19
CA VAL A 185 -15.61 -8.18 -13.96
C VAL A 185 -16.39 -7.76 -15.21
N ALA A 186 -15.80 -7.93 -16.40
CA ALA A 186 -16.48 -7.67 -17.66
C ALA A 186 -17.73 -8.53 -17.84
N ALA A 187 -17.62 -9.84 -17.52
CA ALA A 187 -18.75 -10.78 -17.61
C ALA A 187 -19.88 -10.43 -16.60
N LEU A 188 -19.52 -9.99 -15.38
CA LEU A 188 -20.52 -9.49 -14.42
C LEU A 188 -21.21 -8.23 -14.91
N ALA A 189 -20.47 -7.27 -15.45
CA ALA A 189 -21.04 -6.05 -15.98
C ALA A 189 -22.04 -6.34 -17.12
N GLU A 190 -21.69 -7.23 -18.04
CA GLU A 190 -22.56 -7.68 -19.12
C GLU A 190 -23.81 -8.37 -18.57
N ARG A 191 -23.64 -9.34 -17.65
CA ARG A 191 -24.72 -10.12 -17.04
C ARG A 191 -25.77 -9.24 -16.35
N TYR A 192 -25.35 -8.18 -15.68
CA TYR A 192 -26.20 -7.29 -14.90
C TYR A 192 -26.54 -5.99 -15.62
N GLY A 193 -26.16 -5.83 -16.89
CA GLY A 193 -26.39 -4.61 -17.68
C GLY A 193 -25.75 -3.36 -17.07
N LEU A 194 -24.58 -3.53 -16.42
CA LEU A 194 -23.88 -2.42 -15.77
C LEU A 194 -23.04 -1.65 -16.82
N ASN A 195 -23.25 -0.35 -16.86
CA ASN A 195 -22.38 0.51 -17.65
C ASN A 195 -21.08 0.76 -16.88
N LEU A 196 -20.02 0.08 -17.30
CA LEU A 196 -18.69 0.44 -16.83
C LEU A 196 -18.37 1.85 -17.36
N PRO A 197 -17.87 2.77 -16.51
CA PRO A 197 -17.61 4.13 -16.93
C PRO A 197 -16.64 4.13 -18.10
N PRO A 198 -16.85 4.98 -19.11
CA PRO A 198 -15.88 5.17 -20.18
C PRO A 198 -14.57 5.63 -19.56
N ASN A 199 -13.49 5.18 -20.17
CA ASN A 199 -12.16 5.58 -19.73
C ASN A 199 -12.02 7.11 -19.76
N HIS A 200 -11.85 7.76 -18.62
CA HIS A 200 -11.48 9.17 -18.55
C HIS A 200 -9.98 9.37 -18.90
N ASN A 201 -9.49 8.67 -19.94
CA ASN A 201 -8.14 8.87 -20.46
C ASN A 201 -7.95 10.25 -21.16
N GLY A 202 -8.85 11.19 -20.95
CA GLY A 202 -8.77 12.54 -21.48
C GLY A 202 -8.20 13.61 -20.54
N GLU A 203 -8.05 13.31 -19.24
CA GLU A 203 -7.56 14.30 -18.27
C GLU A 203 -6.48 13.72 -17.36
N LYS A 204 -5.43 13.16 -17.95
CA LYS A 204 -4.13 13.08 -17.29
C LYS A 204 -3.49 14.47 -17.45
N GLN A 205 -3.96 15.43 -16.65
CA GLN A 205 -3.25 16.67 -16.41
C GLN A 205 -2.37 16.56 -15.18
#